data_c4e1c064e00a150d695cc2c33f20ce40
#
_entry.id   c4e1c064e00a150d695cc2c33f20ce40
#
_cell.length_a   1.000
_cell.length_b   1.000
_cell.length_c   1.000
_cell.angle_alpha   90.00
_cell.angle_beta   90.00
_cell.angle_gamma   90.00
#
_symmetry.space_group_name_H-M   'P 1'
#
loop_
_entity.id
_entity.type
_entity.pdbx_description
1 polymer ?
#
loop_
_entity_poly.entity_id
_entity_poly.type
_entity_poly.pdbx_seq_one_letter_code
_entity_poly.pdbx_strand_id
1 'polypeptide(L)'
;MTQQLPTLSLKKIYSGKVRDLYEIDDKRMLMVASDRLSAFDVILDDPIPRKGEILTQISNFWFNKLAHIMPNHFTGESVYDVLPKEEADLIKDRAVVCKRLNPIKIESIVRGYLTGSGLKDYKQTGTICGLKLPEGLVEASKLAEPIFTPSSKEAVGSHDINISYAECEKLIGADLAAQVKEKAIALYTAAAEYALTKGIIICDTKFEFGLDENGMLTLMDEVLTPDSSRFWSIDTYQEGINPPSFDKQFIRDWLENSGWNKQAPAPKVPENIIQKTVDKYQEALDLLTK
;
A
#
# COMPACT_ATOMS: atom_id res chain seq x y z
N MET A 1 -2.22 23.09 -9.58
CA MET A 1 -0.77 23.13 -9.32
C MET A 1 -0.47 21.91 -8.50
N THR A 2 0.26 20.94 -9.04
CA THR A 2 0.74 19.77 -8.29
C THR A 2 1.48 20.28 -7.06
N GLN A 3 1.02 19.92 -5.87
CA GLN A 3 1.70 20.30 -4.63
C GLN A 3 3.07 19.63 -4.62
N GLN A 4 4.11 20.39 -4.94
CA GLN A 4 5.49 19.93 -4.82
C GLN A 4 5.85 19.86 -3.33
N LEU A 5 6.49 18.74 -2.94
CA LEU A 5 7.11 18.66 -1.62
C LEU A 5 8.15 19.78 -1.48
N PRO A 6 8.37 20.28 -0.25
CA PRO A 6 9.38 21.32 -0.02
C PRO A 6 10.76 20.86 -0.50
N THR A 7 11.58 21.80 -0.93
CA THR A 7 12.98 21.53 -1.23
C THR A 7 13.73 21.27 0.07
N LEU A 8 14.43 20.17 0.15
CA LEU A 8 15.24 19.79 1.30
C LEU A 8 16.73 19.90 0.96
N SER A 9 17.56 20.09 1.96
CA SER A 9 19.02 20.11 1.82
C SER A 9 19.61 18.74 1.45
N LEU A 10 18.91 17.66 1.76
CA LEU A 10 19.28 16.30 1.35
C LEU A 10 19.10 16.10 -0.16
N LYS A 11 19.99 15.29 -0.74
CA LYS A 11 19.93 14.92 -2.15
C LYS A 11 18.75 13.98 -2.41
N LYS A 12 17.80 14.40 -3.27
CA LYS A 12 16.75 13.52 -3.75
C LYS A 12 17.34 12.45 -4.65
N ILE A 13 17.11 11.17 -4.32
CA ILE A 13 17.61 10.01 -5.07
C ILE A 13 16.53 9.32 -5.91
N TYR A 14 15.25 9.50 -5.53
CA TYR A 14 14.14 8.92 -6.28
C TYR A 14 12.84 9.74 -6.07
N SER A 15 12.01 9.80 -7.10
CA SER A 15 10.67 10.38 -7.01
C SER A 15 9.68 9.35 -7.57
N GLY A 16 8.91 8.74 -6.66
CA GLY A 16 7.87 7.78 -6.99
C GLY A 16 6.53 8.46 -7.28
N LYS A 17 5.50 7.65 -7.53
CA LYS A 17 4.13 8.16 -7.79
C LYS A 17 3.60 9.01 -6.64
N VAL A 18 3.88 8.63 -5.40
CA VAL A 18 3.32 9.27 -4.18
C VAL A 18 4.36 9.55 -3.09
N ARG A 19 5.61 9.13 -3.23
CA ARG A 19 6.70 9.33 -2.27
C ARG A 19 7.97 9.78 -2.96
N ASP A 20 8.75 10.58 -2.25
CA ASP A 20 10.10 10.98 -2.65
C ASP A 20 11.11 10.41 -1.64
N LEU A 21 12.26 9.93 -2.14
CA LEU A 21 13.35 9.38 -1.34
C LEU A 21 14.57 10.30 -1.40
N TYR A 22 15.17 10.54 -0.25
CA TYR A 22 16.35 11.38 -0.11
C TYR A 22 17.49 10.60 0.55
N GLU A 23 18.70 10.81 0.10
CA GLU A 23 19.89 10.19 0.63
C GLU A 23 20.32 10.87 1.94
N ILE A 24 20.46 10.09 3.01
CA ILE A 24 21.08 10.55 4.25
C ILE A 24 22.55 10.10 4.22
N ASP A 25 22.77 8.80 4.03
CA ASP A 25 24.07 8.15 3.87
C ASP A 25 23.94 6.79 3.16
N ASP A 26 25.00 5.99 3.16
CA ASP A 26 25.04 4.67 2.52
C ASP A 26 24.06 3.66 3.12
N LYS A 27 23.66 3.85 4.39
CA LYS A 27 22.80 2.92 5.15
C LYS A 27 21.39 3.43 5.39
N ARG A 28 21.17 4.75 5.28
CA ARG A 28 19.92 5.42 5.63
C ARG A 28 19.38 6.29 4.51
N MET A 29 18.08 6.40 4.47
CA MET A 29 17.36 7.31 3.58
C MET A 29 16.19 7.96 4.32
N LEU A 30 15.79 9.13 3.87
CA LEU A 30 14.57 9.78 4.29
C LEU A 30 13.49 9.52 3.24
N MET A 31 12.37 8.95 3.66
CA MET A 31 11.19 8.76 2.83
C MET A 31 10.14 9.80 3.19
N VAL A 32 9.67 10.56 2.20
CA VAL A 32 8.69 11.64 2.36
C VAL A 32 7.44 11.34 1.53
N ALA A 33 6.31 11.15 2.20
CA ALA A 33 5.02 10.96 1.56
C ALA A 33 4.45 12.28 1.08
N SER A 34 3.96 12.31 -0.17
CA SER A 34 3.29 13.47 -0.75
C SER A 34 1.78 13.33 -0.68
N ASP A 35 1.08 14.43 -0.99
CA ASP A 35 -0.37 14.43 -1.14
C ASP A 35 -0.82 14.05 -2.57
N ARG A 36 0.14 13.64 -3.43
CA ARG A 36 -0.18 13.13 -4.77
C ARG A 36 -1.02 11.86 -4.64
N LEU A 37 -2.01 11.71 -5.52
CA LEU A 37 -2.78 10.49 -5.68
C LEU A 37 -2.49 9.87 -7.04
N SER A 38 -2.31 8.57 -7.07
CA SER A 38 -2.26 7.79 -8.31
C SER A 38 -3.48 6.88 -8.40
N ALA A 39 -4.18 6.93 -9.53
CA ALA A 39 -5.28 6.03 -9.86
C ALA A 39 -5.11 5.54 -11.29
N PHE A 40 -5.32 4.24 -11.54
CA PHE A 40 -5.12 3.60 -12.86
C PHE A 40 -3.73 3.90 -13.45
N ASP A 41 -2.70 3.89 -12.60
CA ASP A 41 -1.28 4.22 -12.90
C ASP A 41 -1.00 5.65 -13.37
N VAL A 42 -2.00 6.53 -13.35
CA VAL A 42 -1.86 7.96 -13.64
C VAL A 42 -1.83 8.75 -12.33
N ILE A 43 -0.86 9.67 -12.21
CA ILE A 43 -0.82 10.64 -11.10
C ILE A 43 -1.82 11.74 -11.45
N LEU A 44 -2.76 12.02 -10.52
CA LEU A 44 -3.74 13.08 -10.67
C LEU A 44 -3.08 14.44 -10.40
N ASP A 45 -3.53 15.47 -11.11
CA ASP A 45 -3.01 16.84 -10.92
C ASP A 45 -3.50 17.48 -9.60
N ASP A 46 -4.66 17.03 -9.11
CA ASP A 46 -5.24 17.51 -7.86
C ASP A 46 -4.72 16.68 -6.67
N PRO A 47 -3.99 17.29 -5.70
CA PRO A 47 -3.54 16.59 -4.51
C PRO A 47 -4.70 16.31 -3.56
N ILE A 48 -4.57 15.27 -2.74
CA ILE A 48 -5.48 14.99 -1.63
C ILE A 48 -4.87 15.59 -0.34
N PRO A 49 -5.40 16.69 0.18
CA PRO A 49 -4.82 17.39 1.33
C PRO A 49 -4.60 16.46 2.53
N ARG A 50 -3.44 16.55 3.17
CA ARG A 50 -3.02 15.74 4.32
C ARG A 50 -2.88 14.23 4.07
N LYS A 51 -3.04 13.77 2.82
CA LYS A 51 -2.90 12.34 2.49
C LYS A 51 -1.56 11.78 2.97
N GLY A 52 -0.46 12.45 2.68
CA GLY A 52 0.88 12.02 3.09
C GLY A 52 1.00 11.85 4.60
N GLU A 53 0.44 12.79 5.37
CA GLU A 53 0.44 12.74 6.85
C GLU A 53 -0.39 11.58 7.38
N ILE A 54 -1.62 11.43 6.91
CA ILE A 54 -2.55 10.38 7.36
C ILE A 54 -1.98 8.99 7.05
N LEU A 55 -1.50 8.77 5.83
CA LEU A 55 -0.96 7.46 5.45
C LEU A 55 0.33 7.13 6.20
N THR A 56 1.19 8.13 6.46
CA THR A 56 2.40 7.93 7.28
C THR A 56 2.02 7.53 8.71
N GLN A 57 1.02 8.15 9.32
CA GLN A 57 0.57 7.80 10.66
C GLN A 57 -0.02 6.39 10.73
N ILE A 58 -0.85 5.99 9.76
CA ILE A 58 -1.38 4.63 9.65
C ILE A 58 -0.24 3.62 9.49
N SER A 59 0.69 3.88 8.58
CA SER A 59 1.82 3.00 8.33
C SER A 59 2.71 2.84 9.57
N ASN A 60 3.04 3.95 10.25
CA ASN A 60 3.82 3.95 11.49
C ASN A 60 3.13 3.16 12.61
N PHE A 61 1.81 3.31 12.75
CA PHE A 61 1.03 2.50 13.70
C PHE A 61 1.21 1.01 13.41
N TRP A 62 1.06 0.57 12.16
CA TRP A 62 1.18 -0.83 11.79
C TRP A 62 2.61 -1.37 11.93
N PHE A 63 3.63 -0.61 11.54
CA PHE A 63 5.04 -1.03 11.73
C PHE A 63 5.35 -1.29 13.19
N ASN A 64 4.87 -0.43 14.10
CA ASN A 64 5.06 -0.63 15.54
C ASN A 64 4.26 -1.83 16.05
N LYS A 65 3.01 -1.96 15.65
CA LYS A 65 2.11 -3.03 16.11
C LYS A 65 2.56 -4.41 15.66
N LEU A 66 3.08 -4.53 14.45
CA LEU A 66 3.50 -5.78 13.83
C LEU A 66 5.01 -6.10 14.00
N ALA A 67 5.76 -5.26 14.71
CA ALA A 67 7.20 -5.40 14.91
C ALA A 67 7.62 -6.73 15.56
N HIS A 68 6.72 -7.39 16.28
CA HIS A 68 6.95 -8.70 16.90
C HIS A 68 6.95 -9.87 15.89
N ILE A 69 6.42 -9.67 14.68
CA ILE A 69 6.34 -10.72 13.64
C ILE A 69 7.61 -10.77 12.81
N MET A 70 8.16 -9.59 12.47
CA MET A 70 9.41 -9.48 11.72
C MET A 70 10.02 -8.08 11.84
N PRO A 71 11.32 -7.92 11.55
CA PRO A 71 11.95 -6.61 11.50
C PRO A 71 11.38 -5.75 10.38
N ASN A 72 11.43 -4.43 10.56
CA ASN A 72 11.06 -3.45 9.56
C ASN A 72 12.17 -2.42 9.31
N HIS A 73 11.96 -1.57 8.32
CA HIS A 73 12.98 -0.63 7.85
C HIS A 73 13.14 0.64 8.70
N PHE A 74 12.33 0.86 9.73
CA PHE A 74 12.48 2.04 10.57
C PHE A 74 13.80 2.02 11.33
N THR A 75 14.47 3.18 11.38
CA THR A 75 15.67 3.35 12.20
C THR A 75 15.34 3.74 13.64
N GLY A 76 14.16 4.30 13.87
CA GLY A 76 13.77 4.92 15.14
C GLY A 76 14.23 6.37 15.28
N GLU A 77 14.98 6.89 14.31
CA GLU A 77 15.46 8.28 14.31
C GLU A 77 14.34 9.24 13.92
N SER A 78 14.40 10.45 14.50
CA SER A 78 13.53 11.55 14.12
C SER A 78 14.03 12.27 12.86
N VAL A 79 13.15 12.90 12.13
CA VAL A 79 13.53 13.78 11.01
C VAL A 79 14.41 14.96 11.46
N TYR A 80 14.30 15.36 12.74
CA TYR A 80 15.14 16.40 13.36
C TYR A 80 16.58 15.97 13.59
N ASP A 81 16.87 14.67 13.57
CA ASP A 81 18.23 14.14 13.72
C ASP A 81 19.01 14.20 12.41
N VAL A 82 18.31 14.40 11.29
CA VAL A 82 18.90 14.31 9.93
C VAL A 82 18.69 15.55 9.07
N LEU A 83 17.87 16.50 9.54
CA LEU A 83 17.55 17.76 8.83
C LEU A 83 17.63 18.96 9.77
N PRO A 84 17.93 20.17 9.23
CA PRO A 84 17.72 21.42 9.94
C PRO A 84 16.27 21.54 10.41
N LYS A 85 16.07 22.19 11.56
CA LYS A 85 14.74 22.31 12.19
C LYS A 85 13.69 22.89 11.25
N GLU A 86 14.05 23.91 10.48
CA GLU A 86 13.15 24.61 9.54
C GLU A 86 12.64 23.66 8.43
N GLU A 87 13.48 22.76 7.93
CA GLU A 87 13.10 21.76 6.94
C GLU A 87 12.30 20.62 7.58
N ALA A 88 12.74 20.15 8.76
CA ALA A 88 12.08 19.09 9.51
C ALA A 88 10.63 19.47 9.87
N ASP A 89 10.39 20.72 10.30
CA ASP A 89 9.06 21.24 10.64
C ASP A 89 8.06 21.15 9.46
N LEU A 90 8.55 21.22 8.21
CA LEU A 90 7.70 21.15 7.01
C LEU A 90 7.23 19.73 6.67
N ILE A 91 7.94 18.68 7.16
CA ILE A 91 7.71 17.31 6.73
C ILE A 91 7.56 16.31 7.89
N LYS A 92 7.67 16.73 9.14
CA LYS A 92 7.74 15.86 10.34
C LYS A 92 6.60 14.85 10.44
N ASP A 93 5.41 15.18 9.94
CA ASP A 93 4.23 14.35 10.06
C ASP A 93 4.03 13.41 8.84
N ARG A 94 4.87 13.55 7.80
CA ARG A 94 4.80 12.81 6.54
C ARG A 94 6.11 12.15 6.09
N ALA A 95 7.11 12.15 6.96
CA ALA A 95 8.43 11.61 6.66
C ALA A 95 8.92 10.66 7.72
N VAL A 96 9.72 9.68 7.29
CA VAL A 96 10.34 8.69 8.17
C VAL A 96 11.77 8.43 7.75
N VAL A 97 12.66 8.23 8.74
CA VAL A 97 14.04 7.81 8.52
C VAL A 97 14.07 6.30 8.45
N CYS A 98 14.53 5.77 7.31
CA CYS A 98 14.51 4.36 7.00
C CYS A 98 15.90 3.81 6.72
N LYS A 99 16.10 2.53 7.00
CA LYS A 99 17.25 1.76 6.50
C LYS A 99 17.18 1.64 4.98
N ARG A 100 18.32 1.73 4.32
CA ARG A 100 18.43 1.34 2.90
C ARG A 100 18.48 -0.17 2.82
N LEU A 101 17.52 -0.74 2.14
CA LEU A 101 17.41 -2.18 1.92
C LEU A 101 17.62 -2.50 0.43
N ASN A 102 17.97 -3.75 0.14
CA ASN A 102 17.94 -4.26 -1.22
C ASN A 102 16.51 -4.77 -1.53
N PRO A 103 15.70 -4.05 -2.33
CA PRO A 103 14.29 -4.40 -2.53
C PRO A 103 14.12 -5.74 -3.25
N ILE A 104 13.19 -6.55 -2.79
CA ILE A 104 12.76 -7.76 -3.50
C ILE A 104 11.85 -7.36 -4.66
N LYS A 105 12.11 -7.92 -5.85
CA LYS A 105 11.47 -7.53 -7.10
C LYS A 105 10.10 -8.20 -7.34
N ILE A 106 9.31 -8.31 -6.30
CA ILE A 106 7.90 -8.73 -6.37
C ILE A 106 7.05 -7.85 -5.45
N GLU A 107 5.78 -7.74 -5.75
CA GLU A 107 4.77 -7.25 -4.82
C GLU A 107 4.13 -8.45 -4.11
N SER A 108 4.08 -8.39 -2.79
CA SER A 108 3.58 -9.47 -1.94
C SER A 108 2.14 -9.19 -1.55
N ILE A 109 1.21 -9.63 -2.39
CA ILE A 109 -0.22 -9.40 -2.17
C ILE A 109 -0.81 -10.58 -1.38
N VAL A 110 -1.54 -10.25 -0.30
CA VAL A 110 -2.34 -11.22 0.46
C VAL A 110 -3.81 -10.83 0.38
N ARG A 111 -4.66 -11.82 0.10
CA ARG A 111 -6.10 -11.64 -0.04
C ARG A 111 -6.84 -12.52 0.96
N GLY A 112 -7.71 -11.90 1.76
CA GLY A 112 -8.67 -12.61 2.61
C GLY A 112 -10.07 -12.63 2.02
N TYR A 113 -10.30 -11.81 0.99
CA TYR A 113 -11.58 -11.68 0.29
C TYR A 113 -11.35 -11.59 -1.22
N LEU A 114 -12.38 -11.98 -1.98
CA LEU A 114 -12.32 -12.01 -3.44
C LEU A 114 -12.84 -10.70 -4.03
N THR A 115 -11.95 -9.88 -4.61
CA THR A 115 -12.29 -8.62 -5.29
C THR A 115 -11.21 -8.18 -6.27
N GLY A 116 -11.44 -7.11 -7.00
CA GLY A 116 -10.49 -6.46 -7.90
C GLY A 116 -9.90 -7.39 -8.94
N SER A 117 -8.57 -7.36 -9.13
CA SER A 117 -7.87 -8.23 -10.10
C SER A 117 -8.05 -9.72 -9.78
N GLY A 118 -8.07 -10.09 -8.49
CA GLY A 118 -8.30 -11.47 -8.08
C GLY A 118 -9.67 -12.01 -8.50
N LEU A 119 -10.73 -11.21 -8.35
CA LEU A 119 -12.05 -11.59 -8.84
C LEU A 119 -12.10 -11.71 -10.37
N LYS A 120 -11.41 -10.80 -11.06
CA LYS A 120 -11.32 -10.84 -12.53
C LYS A 120 -10.66 -12.15 -13.00
N ASP A 121 -9.52 -12.52 -12.40
CA ASP A 121 -8.82 -13.76 -12.72
C ASP A 121 -9.69 -14.99 -12.40
N TYR A 122 -10.32 -14.99 -11.22
CA TYR A 122 -11.22 -16.07 -10.81
C TYR A 122 -12.41 -16.28 -11.77
N LYS A 123 -13.06 -15.18 -12.20
CA LYS A 123 -14.17 -15.25 -13.17
C LYS A 123 -13.75 -15.82 -14.52
N GLN A 124 -12.50 -15.64 -14.92
CA GLN A 124 -11.99 -16.11 -16.20
C GLN A 124 -11.52 -17.56 -16.15
N THR A 125 -10.90 -17.98 -15.04
CA THR A 125 -10.13 -19.23 -14.98
C THR A 125 -10.49 -20.14 -13.80
N GLY A 126 -11.29 -19.67 -12.84
CA GLY A 126 -11.53 -20.36 -11.57
C GLY A 126 -10.31 -20.35 -10.64
N THR A 127 -9.25 -19.59 -10.99
CA THR A 127 -7.98 -19.55 -10.24
C THR A 127 -7.53 -18.12 -9.99
N ILE A 128 -6.64 -17.93 -9.00
CA ILE A 128 -5.88 -16.68 -8.81
C ILE A 128 -4.41 -17.09 -8.68
N CYS A 129 -3.52 -16.53 -9.49
CA CYS A 129 -2.09 -16.87 -9.48
C CYS A 129 -1.84 -18.40 -9.56
N GLY A 130 -2.68 -19.12 -10.29
CA GLY A 130 -2.62 -20.58 -10.40
C GLY A 130 -3.23 -21.36 -9.22
N LEU A 131 -3.66 -20.69 -8.15
CA LEU A 131 -4.39 -21.33 -7.04
C LEU A 131 -5.86 -21.54 -7.43
N LYS A 132 -6.31 -22.81 -7.45
CA LYS A 132 -7.71 -23.13 -7.68
C LYS A 132 -8.55 -22.77 -6.47
N LEU A 133 -9.61 -22.01 -6.68
CA LEU A 133 -10.57 -21.63 -5.64
C LEU A 133 -11.88 -22.43 -5.77
N PRO A 134 -12.66 -22.56 -4.69
CA PRO A 134 -14.00 -23.15 -4.74
C PRO A 134 -14.90 -22.47 -5.78
N GLU A 135 -15.82 -23.25 -6.35
CA GLU A 135 -16.84 -22.70 -7.25
C GLU A 135 -17.89 -21.89 -6.49
N GLY A 136 -18.52 -20.94 -7.17
CA GLY A 136 -19.63 -20.15 -6.63
C GLY A 136 -19.21 -18.92 -5.82
N LEU A 137 -17.92 -18.58 -5.74
CA LEU A 137 -17.49 -17.34 -5.11
C LEU A 137 -17.92 -16.13 -5.95
N VAL A 138 -18.36 -15.07 -5.26
CA VAL A 138 -18.83 -13.82 -5.84
C VAL A 138 -17.96 -12.64 -5.37
N GLU A 139 -18.29 -11.42 -5.80
CA GLU A 139 -17.65 -10.19 -5.30
C GLU A 139 -17.71 -10.14 -3.77
N ALA A 140 -16.62 -9.78 -3.15
CA ALA A 140 -16.46 -9.68 -1.70
C ALA A 140 -16.66 -11.00 -0.92
N SER A 141 -16.69 -12.17 -1.56
CA SER A 141 -16.69 -13.47 -0.83
C SER A 141 -15.46 -13.56 0.06
N LYS A 142 -15.67 -13.93 1.33
CA LYS A 142 -14.58 -14.23 2.27
C LYS A 142 -13.95 -15.56 1.88
N LEU A 143 -12.63 -15.60 1.76
CA LEU A 143 -11.87 -16.82 1.51
C LEU A 143 -11.77 -17.64 2.80
N ALA A 144 -11.69 -18.98 2.66
CA ALA A 144 -11.57 -19.90 3.81
C ALA A 144 -10.29 -19.61 4.63
N GLU A 145 -9.22 -19.25 3.93
CA GLU A 145 -7.95 -18.79 4.50
C GLU A 145 -7.34 -17.68 3.63
N PRO A 146 -6.51 -16.80 4.18
CA PRO A 146 -5.79 -15.81 3.40
C PRO A 146 -4.86 -16.47 2.39
N ILE A 147 -4.87 -16.01 1.15
CA ILE A 147 -4.02 -16.52 0.07
C ILE A 147 -2.95 -15.52 -0.32
N PHE A 148 -1.74 -16.03 -0.59
CA PHE A 148 -0.63 -15.23 -1.14
C PHE A 148 -0.70 -15.26 -2.66
N THR A 149 -0.82 -14.08 -3.26
CA THR A 149 -1.01 -13.88 -4.70
C THR A 149 -0.01 -12.84 -5.21
N PRO A 150 1.26 -13.23 -5.42
CA PRO A 150 2.30 -12.28 -5.80
C PRO A 150 2.07 -11.67 -7.18
N SER A 151 2.63 -10.48 -7.39
CA SER A 151 2.79 -9.91 -8.73
C SER A 151 4.24 -9.54 -9.02
N SER A 152 4.61 -9.56 -10.30
CA SER A 152 5.91 -9.04 -10.73
C SER A 152 5.95 -7.53 -10.57
N LYS A 153 7.12 -7.01 -10.23
CA LYS A 153 7.39 -5.56 -10.23
C LYS A 153 7.92 -5.19 -11.60
N GLU A 154 7.05 -4.68 -12.46
CA GLU A 154 7.42 -4.29 -13.81
C GLU A 154 8.19 -2.95 -13.83
N ALA A 155 8.82 -2.65 -14.96
CA ALA A 155 9.46 -1.36 -15.17
C ALA A 155 8.46 -0.22 -15.07
N VAL A 156 8.92 0.95 -14.62
CA VAL A 156 8.10 2.16 -14.50
C VAL A 156 7.35 2.44 -15.80
N GLY A 157 6.01 2.46 -15.72
CA GLY A 157 5.12 2.67 -16.86
C GLY A 157 4.44 1.41 -17.40
N SER A 158 4.80 0.23 -16.91
CA SER A 158 4.10 -1.04 -17.16
C SER A 158 3.21 -1.40 -15.97
N HIS A 159 2.17 -2.21 -16.21
CA HIS A 159 1.31 -2.71 -15.15
C HIS A 159 1.94 -3.94 -14.48
N ASP A 160 1.88 -3.98 -13.15
CA ASP A 160 2.27 -5.17 -12.40
C ASP A 160 1.33 -6.35 -12.75
N ILE A 161 1.91 -7.52 -12.99
CA ILE A 161 1.20 -8.69 -13.49
C ILE A 161 1.15 -9.75 -12.39
N ASN A 162 -0.05 -10.26 -12.09
CA ASN A 162 -0.19 -11.40 -11.19
C ASN A 162 0.61 -12.59 -11.72
N ILE A 163 1.46 -13.18 -10.87
CA ILE A 163 2.30 -14.33 -11.21
C ILE A 163 1.97 -15.51 -10.30
N SER A 164 2.23 -16.72 -10.79
CA SER A 164 2.10 -17.93 -9.96
C SER A 164 3.19 -17.97 -8.89
N TYR A 165 2.96 -18.75 -7.83
CA TYR A 165 3.98 -18.98 -6.80
C TYR A 165 5.26 -19.61 -7.41
N ALA A 166 5.14 -20.52 -8.36
CA ALA A 166 6.28 -21.12 -9.06
C ALA A 166 7.09 -20.09 -9.88
N GLU A 167 6.45 -19.09 -10.45
CA GLU A 167 7.14 -17.97 -11.11
C GLU A 167 7.80 -17.06 -10.09
N CYS A 168 7.17 -16.81 -8.95
CA CYS A 168 7.77 -16.09 -7.82
C CYS A 168 9.06 -16.79 -7.35
N GLU A 169 9.03 -18.12 -7.15
CA GLU A 169 10.22 -18.92 -6.79
C GLU A 169 11.34 -18.80 -7.82
N LYS A 170 11.03 -18.75 -9.11
CA LYS A 170 12.04 -18.54 -10.17
C LYS A 170 12.67 -17.14 -10.12
N LEU A 171 11.89 -16.14 -9.74
CA LEU A 171 12.35 -14.75 -9.70
C LEU A 171 13.24 -14.44 -8.49
N ILE A 172 12.90 -14.95 -7.32
CA ILE A 172 13.57 -14.58 -6.06
C ILE A 172 14.23 -15.76 -5.32
N GLY A 173 14.09 -16.96 -5.83
CA GLY A 173 14.58 -18.20 -5.19
C GLY A 173 13.54 -18.81 -4.25
N ALA A 174 13.52 -20.15 -4.16
CA ALA A 174 12.50 -20.90 -3.42
C ALA A 174 12.50 -20.58 -1.91
N ASP A 175 13.67 -20.51 -1.28
CA ASP A 175 13.78 -20.23 0.15
C ASP A 175 13.29 -18.83 0.51
N LEU A 176 13.62 -17.82 -0.29
CA LEU A 176 13.17 -16.45 -0.08
C LEU A 176 11.68 -16.31 -0.35
N ALA A 177 11.16 -16.97 -1.40
CA ALA A 177 9.73 -16.99 -1.72
C ALA A 177 8.91 -17.61 -0.59
N ALA A 178 9.40 -18.67 0.03
CA ALA A 178 8.75 -19.30 1.19
C ALA A 178 8.70 -18.36 2.39
N GLN A 179 9.82 -17.71 2.73
CA GLN A 179 9.88 -16.72 3.82
C GLN A 179 8.94 -15.53 3.59
N VAL A 180 8.95 -14.97 2.37
CA VAL A 180 8.06 -13.84 2.00
C VAL A 180 6.60 -14.23 2.13
N LYS A 181 6.20 -15.41 1.61
CA LYS A 181 4.83 -15.91 1.73
C LYS A 181 4.41 -16.09 3.18
N GLU A 182 5.25 -16.75 3.99
CA GLU A 182 4.97 -16.98 5.42
C GLU A 182 4.77 -15.64 6.15
N LYS A 183 5.72 -14.71 6.00
CA LYS A 183 5.66 -13.42 6.70
C LYS A 183 4.53 -12.54 6.21
N ALA A 184 4.25 -12.51 4.91
CA ALA A 184 3.14 -11.74 4.36
C ALA A 184 1.78 -12.24 4.90
N ILE A 185 1.55 -13.55 4.93
CA ILE A 185 0.33 -14.14 5.51
C ILE A 185 0.23 -13.86 7.01
N ALA A 186 1.33 -14.01 7.78
CA ALA A 186 1.34 -13.73 9.21
C ALA A 186 1.02 -12.26 9.52
N LEU A 187 1.64 -11.33 8.79
CA LEU A 187 1.37 -9.89 8.91
C LEU A 187 -0.10 -9.57 8.60
N TYR A 188 -0.62 -10.10 7.49
CA TYR A 188 -2.01 -9.89 7.09
C TYR A 188 -2.97 -10.42 8.15
N THR A 189 -2.78 -11.67 8.62
CA THR A 189 -3.68 -12.31 9.59
C THR A 189 -3.75 -11.51 10.89
N ALA A 190 -2.61 -11.16 11.47
CA ALA A 190 -2.55 -10.37 12.70
C ALA A 190 -3.20 -8.98 12.53
N ALA A 191 -2.97 -8.34 11.38
CA ALA A 191 -3.56 -7.04 11.09
C ALA A 191 -5.08 -7.14 10.86
N ALA A 192 -5.55 -8.14 10.11
CA ALA A 192 -6.97 -8.35 9.83
C ALA A 192 -7.76 -8.65 11.10
N GLU A 193 -7.22 -9.48 12.00
CA GLU A 193 -7.82 -9.77 13.29
C GLU A 193 -7.97 -8.49 14.13
N TYR A 194 -6.91 -7.69 14.22
CA TYR A 194 -6.98 -6.42 14.95
C TYR A 194 -7.96 -5.44 14.32
N ALA A 195 -7.86 -5.20 13.00
CA ALA A 195 -8.72 -4.26 12.29
C ALA A 195 -10.21 -4.62 12.42
N LEU A 196 -10.52 -5.91 12.45
CA LEU A 196 -11.90 -6.39 12.67
C LEU A 196 -12.45 -5.96 14.03
N THR A 197 -11.63 -5.91 15.09
CA THR A 197 -12.05 -5.37 16.41
C THR A 197 -12.33 -3.87 16.38
N LYS A 198 -11.87 -3.19 15.34
CA LYS A 198 -12.06 -1.76 15.09
C LYS A 198 -13.16 -1.47 14.06
N GLY A 199 -13.91 -2.48 13.64
CA GLY A 199 -14.98 -2.36 12.65
C GLY A 199 -14.47 -2.26 11.21
N ILE A 200 -13.20 -2.59 10.96
CA ILE A 200 -12.58 -2.56 9.63
C ILE A 200 -12.26 -3.97 9.17
N ILE A 201 -12.70 -4.30 7.95
CA ILE A 201 -12.29 -5.48 7.21
C ILE A 201 -11.13 -5.10 6.30
N ILE A 202 -9.97 -5.73 6.47
CA ILE A 202 -8.88 -5.68 5.50
C ILE A 202 -9.12 -6.75 4.45
N CYS A 203 -9.56 -6.33 3.26
CA CYS A 203 -9.90 -7.24 2.17
C CYS A 203 -8.64 -7.89 1.57
N ASP A 204 -7.74 -7.07 1.13
CA ASP A 204 -6.42 -7.43 0.62
C ASP A 204 -5.41 -6.34 0.97
N THR A 205 -4.14 -6.69 0.87
CA THR A 205 -3.05 -5.75 1.06
C THR A 205 -1.85 -6.15 0.22
N LYS A 206 -1.04 -5.16 -0.13
CA LYS A 206 0.25 -5.29 -0.78
C LYS A 206 1.35 -4.94 0.21
N PHE A 207 2.24 -5.89 0.48
CA PHE A 207 3.48 -5.67 1.22
C PHE A 207 4.67 -5.57 0.28
N GLU A 208 5.68 -4.81 0.69
CA GLU A 208 6.99 -4.78 0.08
C GLU A 208 8.06 -5.21 1.09
N PHE A 209 9.02 -5.98 0.61
CA PHE A 209 10.12 -6.48 1.42
C PHE A 209 11.46 -6.15 0.78
N GLY A 210 12.48 -6.08 1.60
CA GLY A 210 13.86 -5.97 1.19
C GLY A 210 14.77 -6.81 2.06
N LEU A 211 16.00 -6.99 1.61
CA LEU A 211 17.05 -7.61 2.40
C LEU A 211 17.96 -6.52 3.00
N ASP A 212 18.25 -6.65 4.29
CA ASP A 212 19.22 -5.79 4.94
C ASP A 212 20.68 -6.18 4.58
N GLU A 213 21.67 -5.50 5.15
CA GLU A 213 23.08 -5.75 4.90
C GLU A 213 23.55 -7.17 5.30
N ASN A 214 22.80 -7.87 6.15
CA ASN A 214 23.05 -9.24 6.57
C ASN A 214 22.23 -10.28 5.80
N GLY A 215 21.44 -9.84 4.80
CA GLY A 215 20.52 -10.71 4.05
C GLY A 215 19.23 -11.05 4.80
N MET A 216 18.90 -10.32 5.88
CA MET A 216 17.69 -10.55 6.66
C MET A 216 16.48 -9.95 5.96
N LEU A 217 15.41 -10.74 5.79
CA LEU A 217 14.13 -10.29 5.24
C LEU A 217 13.50 -9.23 6.14
N THR A 218 13.23 -8.06 5.59
CA THR A 218 12.79 -6.87 6.32
C THR A 218 11.59 -6.25 5.62
N LEU A 219 10.55 -5.91 6.37
CA LEU A 219 9.35 -5.23 5.86
C LEU A 219 9.69 -3.75 5.56
N MET A 220 9.24 -3.24 4.42
CA MET A 220 9.56 -1.89 3.96
C MET A 220 8.39 -1.19 3.27
N ASP A 221 8.64 0.03 2.84
CA ASP A 221 7.74 0.93 2.13
C ASP A 221 6.58 1.40 3.00
N GLU A 222 5.35 1.22 2.61
CA GLU A 222 4.16 1.49 3.43
C GLU A 222 3.43 0.19 3.76
N VAL A 223 2.73 0.18 4.88
CA VAL A 223 2.08 -1.02 5.40
C VAL A 223 0.64 -0.73 5.76
N LEU A 224 -0.29 -1.50 5.17
CA LEU A 224 -1.70 -1.54 5.57
C LEU A 224 -2.35 -0.14 5.62
N THR A 225 -2.07 0.66 4.62
CA THR A 225 -2.70 1.96 4.40
C THR A 225 -3.85 1.83 3.40
N PRO A 226 -4.76 2.80 3.34
CA PRO A 226 -5.77 2.83 2.28
C PRO A 226 -5.23 2.91 0.84
N ASP A 227 -3.94 3.19 0.66
CA ASP A 227 -3.29 3.15 -0.67
C ASP A 227 -2.77 1.75 -1.04
N SER A 228 -2.27 1.00 -0.07
CA SER A 228 -1.73 -0.35 -0.26
C SER A 228 -2.74 -1.47 0.03
N SER A 229 -3.92 -1.13 0.57
CA SER A 229 -4.92 -2.09 1.04
C SER A 229 -6.34 -1.63 0.71
N ARG A 230 -7.27 -2.59 0.59
CA ARG A 230 -8.71 -2.29 0.59
C ARG A 230 -9.28 -2.48 1.98
N PHE A 231 -9.86 -1.42 2.52
CA PHE A 231 -10.53 -1.41 3.80
C PHE A 231 -12.03 -1.24 3.61
N TRP A 232 -12.83 -2.16 4.16
CA TRP A 232 -14.28 -2.06 4.18
C TRP A 232 -14.79 -1.87 5.60
N SER A 233 -15.92 -1.17 5.75
CA SER A 233 -16.61 -1.12 7.03
C SER A 233 -17.38 -2.43 7.24
N ILE A 234 -17.27 -3.01 8.44
CA ILE A 234 -18.04 -4.20 8.82
C ILE A 234 -19.54 -3.95 8.74
N ASP A 235 -19.98 -2.72 9.05
CA ASP A 235 -21.41 -2.35 9.08
C ASP A 235 -22.05 -2.31 7.69
N THR A 236 -21.25 -2.11 6.63
CA THR A 236 -21.73 -2.00 5.25
C THR A 236 -21.24 -3.15 4.37
N TYR A 237 -20.48 -4.08 4.95
CA TYR A 237 -20.01 -5.25 4.22
C TYR A 237 -21.18 -6.16 3.83
N GLN A 238 -21.23 -6.49 2.56
CA GLN A 238 -22.17 -7.45 2.00
C GLN A 238 -21.48 -8.24 0.89
N GLU A 239 -21.59 -9.55 0.94
CA GLU A 239 -21.14 -10.44 -0.12
C GLU A 239 -22.02 -10.27 -1.37
N GLY A 240 -21.43 -10.35 -2.55
CA GLY A 240 -22.10 -10.20 -3.84
C GLY A 240 -22.07 -8.79 -4.43
N ILE A 241 -21.67 -7.79 -3.67
CA ILE A 241 -21.50 -6.42 -4.13
C ILE A 241 -20.10 -5.90 -3.80
N ASN A 242 -19.65 -4.82 -4.45
CA ASN A 242 -18.44 -4.12 -4.05
C ASN A 242 -18.74 -3.21 -2.85
N PRO A 243 -18.26 -3.54 -1.62
CA PRO A 243 -18.59 -2.76 -0.45
C PRO A 243 -17.98 -1.34 -0.51
N PRO A 244 -18.61 -0.35 0.14
CA PRO A 244 -18.00 0.97 0.32
C PRO A 244 -16.65 0.84 1.05
N SER A 245 -15.62 1.50 0.51
CA SER A 245 -14.25 1.39 0.98
C SER A 245 -13.76 2.68 1.62
N PHE A 246 -12.80 2.56 2.56
CA PHE A 246 -12.06 3.69 3.13
C PHE A 246 -10.90 4.16 2.26
N ASP A 247 -10.71 3.52 1.11
CA ASP A 247 -9.63 3.84 0.17
C ASP A 247 -10.06 4.88 -0.88
N LYS A 248 -9.28 4.99 -1.93
CA LYS A 248 -9.52 5.88 -3.07
C LYS A 248 -10.67 5.45 -4.00
N GLN A 249 -11.60 4.58 -3.55
CA GLN A 249 -12.67 4.06 -4.39
C GLN A 249 -13.60 5.19 -4.87
N PHE A 250 -13.89 6.19 -4.02
CA PHE A 250 -14.67 7.36 -4.45
C PHE A 250 -14.08 8.07 -5.67
N ILE A 251 -12.76 8.25 -5.69
CA ILE A 251 -12.08 8.87 -6.84
C ILE A 251 -12.08 7.92 -8.03
N ARG A 252 -11.85 6.61 -7.81
CA ARG A 252 -11.89 5.62 -8.89
C ARG A 252 -13.26 5.55 -9.55
N ASP A 253 -14.32 5.47 -8.74
CA ASP A 253 -15.71 5.42 -9.24
C ASP A 253 -16.04 6.70 -10.01
N TRP A 254 -15.64 7.86 -9.49
CA TRP A 254 -15.84 9.12 -10.20
C TRP A 254 -15.06 9.16 -11.52
N LEU A 255 -13.80 8.74 -11.55
CA LEU A 255 -12.99 8.68 -12.76
C LEU A 255 -13.60 7.73 -13.80
N GLU A 256 -14.09 6.57 -13.40
CA GLU A 256 -14.75 5.62 -14.31
C GLU A 256 -16.04 6.18 -14.88
N ASN A 257 -16.86 6.85 -14.06
CA ASN A 257 -18.11 7.48 -14.48
C ASN A 257 -17.90 8.77 -15.30
N SER A 258 -16.71 9.39 -15.26
CA SER A 258 -16.39 10.58 -16.04
C SER A 258 -16.18 10.33 -17.53
N GLY A 259 -16.08 9.07 -17.96
CA GLY A 259 -15.76 8.69 -19.34
C GLY A 259 -14.27 8.87 -19.69
N TRP A 260 -13.41 9.07 -18.70
CA TRP A 260 -11.95 9.21 -18.90
C TRP A 260 -11.33 7.88 -19.38
N ASN A 261 -10.43 7.99 -20.36
CA ASN A 261 -9.77 6.85 -21.00
C ASN A 261 -8.61 6.25 -20.18
N LYS A 262 -8.43 6.64 -18.91
CA LYS A 262 -7.35 6.20 -18.01
C LYS A 262 -5.94 6.55 -18.50
N GLN A 263 -5.80 7.60 -19.29
CA GLN A 263 -4.51 8.13 -19.78
C GLN A 263 -4.31 9.57 -19.33
N ALA A 264 -3.06 9.98 -19.12
CA ALA A 264 -2.74 11.36 -18.77
C ALA A 264 -3.06 12.34 -19.94
N PRO A 265 -3.56 13.55 -19.64
CA PRO A 265 -3.85 14.10 -18.33
C PRO A 265 -5.16 13.56 -17.73
N ALA A 266 -5.21 13.44 -16.41
CA ALA A 266 -6.45 13.08 -15.73
C ALA A 266 -7.42 14.29 -15.69
N PRO A 267 -8.75 14.05 -15.63
CA PRO A 267 -9.72 15.13 -15.43
C PRO A 267 -9.55 15.75 -14.05
N LYS A 268 -9.89 17.04 -13.93
CA LYS A 268 -9.87 17.77 -12.66
C LYS A 268 -10.89 17.15 -11.70
N VAL A 269 -10.41 16.74 -10.52
CA VAL A 269 -11.26 16.12 -9.49
C VAL A 269 -12.10 17.18 -8.78
N PRO A 270 -13.44 17.00 -8.66
CA PRO A 270 -14.30 17.92 -7.92
C PRO A 270 -13.91 17.99 -6.43
N GLU A 271 -13.98 19.19 -5.84
CA GLU A 271 -13.61 19.45 -4.45
C GLU A 271 -14.36 18.54 -3.46
N ASN A 272 -15.65 18.29 -3.70
CA ASN A 272 -16.45 17.39 -2.86
C ASN A 272 -15.99 15.92 -2.92
N ILE A 273 -15.37 15.46 -4.00
CA ILE A 273 -14.77 14.12 -4.12
C ILE A 273 -13.44 14.08 -3.37
N ILE A 274 -12.62 15.13 -3.51
CA ILE A 274 -11.36 15.30 -2.76
C ILE A 274 -11.67 15.25 -1.26
N GLN A 275 -12.62 16.07 -0.78
CA GLN A 275 -12.96 16.13 0.64
C GLN A 275 -13.46 14.79 1.18
N LYS A 276 -14.35 14.11 0.46
CA LYS A 276 -14.81 12.75 0.84
C LYS A 276 -13.66 11.75 0.97
N THR A 277 -12.65 11.87 0.12
CA THR A 277 -11.47 10.99 0.19
C THR A 277 -10.62 11.29 1.41
N VAL A 278 -10.41 12.58 1.73
CA VAL A 278 -9.73 13.01 2.97
C VAL A 278 -10.48 12.49 4.19
N ASP A 279 -11.80 12.67 4.23
CA ASP A 279 -12.64 12.24 5.35
C ASP A 279 -12.54 10.73 5.57
N LYS A 280 -12.54 9.93 4.50
CA LYS A 280 -12.40 8.47 4.58
C LYS A 280 -11.02 8.02 5.06
N TYR A 281 -9.95 8.70 4.63
CA TYR A 281 -8.61 8.42 5.13
C TYR A 281 -8.48 8.77 6.62
N GLN A 282 -9.03 9.91 7.03
CA GLN A 282 -9.04 10.32 8.44
C GLN A 282 -9.87 9.36 9.30
N GLU A 283 -11.05 8.94 8.81
CA GLU A 283 -11.90 7.95 9.48
C GLU A 283 -11.16 6.63 9.70
N ALA A 284 -10.45 6.12 8.68
CA ALA A 284 -9.65 4.91 8.82
C ALA A 284 -8.53 5.05 9.87
N LEU A 285 -7.82 6.19 9.87
CA LEU A 285 -6.80 6.48 10.89
C LEU A 285 -7.40 6.49 12.30
N ASP A 286 -8.50 7.20 12.49
CA ASP A 286 -9.16 7.34 13.78
C ASP A 286 -9.65 5.99 14.33
N LEU A 287 -10.27 5.16 13.48
CA LEU A 287 -10.73 3.83 13.88
C LEU A 287 -9.58 2.91 14.28
N LEU A 288 -8.47 2.91 13.51
CA LEU A 288 -7.34 2.02 13.76
C LEU A 288 -6.54 2.42 14.99
N THR A 289 -6.43 3.71 15.29
CA THR A 289 -5.48 4.20 16.30
C THR A 289 -6.11 4.59 17.64
N LYS A 290 -7.43 4.74 17.68
CA LYS A 290 -8.21 5.02 18.90
C LYS A 290 -8.88 3.73 19.40
#